data_902d7d00552360ded8914f319ddb55be
#
_entry.id   902d7d00552360ded8914f319ddb55be
#
_cell.length_a   1.000
_cell.length_b   1.000
_cell.length_c   1.000
_cell.angle_alpha   90.00
_cell.angle_beta   90.00
_cell.angle_gamma   90.00
#
_symmetry.space_group_name_H-M   'P 1'
#
loop_
_entity.id
_entity.type
_entity.pdbx_description
1 polymer ?
#
loop_
_entity_poly.entity_id
_entity_poly.type
_entity_poly.pdbx_seq_one_letter_code
_entity_poly.pdbx_strand_id
1 'polypeptide(L)'
;MKADSKPIHGIPFGWHVPTQQMVTAREVANGRGCECVCISCGARLKSRQGDIRIWHFAHDEETECQHAPEAAIHRMAKQLIVERAALFFPGLERSREIHGKRRVWSETISVTVQAEGLQNLQDCVEEKNVSDSDGLGEYRRPDVSAALDGHSLAIEIRNTHAVDFEKQEWLERFGHSVLEIAVTDLTLLAPDQIVDALVHRLFHSADFSTWLAHAKEKDALAALDLLEEQVRAAHRSEEETLIARLEADEVEKRRKEEARKRFRDIEDFKIGLGRCTIRLGRNEQRVSLKVHGFAPDSVFEAIKQLARKHNGRFNGRGRCWEFYRYAETESFFKGIGAELQQVCIERFCGVLPADTRPPKEKWLPEPVVEQPLPVYFQDEALQEAFDERAAIFEFEAGIPRHEAEAKAREFVTLSLNRNNE
;
A
#
# COMPACT_ATOMS: atom_id res chain seq x y z
N MET A 1 -26.41 29.23 29.92
CA MET A 1 -27.73 28.75 29.50
C MET A 1 -27.49 27.62 28.53
N LYS A 2 -27.63 26.37 29.00
CA LYS A 2 -27.57 25.18 28.12
C LYS A 2 -28.94 25.11 27.43
N ALA A 3 -28.96 25.26 26.13
CA ALA A 3 -30.12 24.94 25.33
C ALA A 3 -30.26 23.40 25.28
N ASP A 4 -31.11 22.87 26.16
CA ASP A 4 -31.63 21.51 26.04
C ASP A 4 -32.50 21.46 24.77
N SER A 5 -31.93 21.32 23.61
CA SER A 5 -32.68 20.98 22.41
C SER A 5 -33.03 19.48 22.51
N LYS A 6 -34.17 19.19 23.14
CA LYS A 6 -34.83 17.91 22.92
C LYS A 6 -35.01 17.74 21.40
N PRO A 7 -34.60 16.61 20.80
CA PRO A 7 -34.89 16.38 19.41
C PRO A 7 -36.37 16.53 19.18
N ILE A 8 -36.76 17.26 18.10
CA ILE A 8 -38.16 17.47 17.73
C ILE A 8 -38.64 16.11 17.21
N HIS A 9 -39.16 15.27 18.10
CA HIS A 9 -39.68 13.94 17.79
C HIS A 9 -41.05 14.07 17.09
N GLY A 10 -41.06 14.55 15.85
CA GLY A 10 -42.23 14.50 14.99
C GLY A 10 -42.11 13.29 14.04
N ILE A 11 -43.21 12.64 13.75
CA ILE A 11 -43.24 11.57 12.74
C ILE A 11 -43.29 12.27 11.37
N PRO A 12 -42.33 11.99 10.47
CA PRO A 12 -42.23 12.74 9.20
C PRO A 12 -43.31 12.35 8.19
N PHE A 13 -43.75 11.10 8.21
CA PHE A 13 -44.74 10.55 7.27
C PHE A 13 -45.83 9.79 8.00
N GLY A 14 -47.04 9.85 7.46
CA GLY A 14 -48.20 9.08 7.93
C GLY A 14 -48.71 8.13 6.85
N TRP A 15 -49.23 6.98 7.24
CA TRP A 15 -49.93 6.09 6.33
C TRP A 15 -51.36 6.59 6.13
N HIS A 16 -51.67 7.13 4.96
CA HIS A 16 -53.00 7.63 4.62
C HIS A 16 -53.90 6.48 4.23
N VAL A 17 -54.89 6.21 5.06
CA VAL A 17 -55.75 5.02 4.93
C VAL A 17 -56.56 5.04 3.62
N PRO A 18 -57.14 6.16 3.15
CA PRO A 18 -57.92 6.16 1.92
C PRO A 18 -57.11 5.86 0.66
N THR A 19 -55.88 6.36 0.54
CA THR A 19 -55.05 6.16 -0.65
C THR A 19 -54.11 4.98 -0.51
N GLN A 20 -53.96 4.43 0.69
CA GLN A 20 -52.96 3.36 1.01
C GLN A 20 -51.53 3.76 0.62
N GLN A 21 -51.14 4.99 0.92
CA GLN A 21 -49.82 5.54 0.64
C GLN A 21 -49.24 6.28 1.84
N MET A 22 -47.90 6.30 1.93
CA MET A 22 -47.23 7.20 2.84
C MET A 22 -47.35 8.63 2.32
N VAL A 23 -47.68 9.56 3.19
CA VAL A 23 -47.84 10.96 2.83
C VAL A 23 -47.11 11.86 3.82
N THR A 24 -46.79 13.07 3.38
CA THR A 24 -46.27 14.14 4.24
C THR A 24 -47.43 14.90 4.90
N ALA A 25 -47.12 15.65 5.97
CA ALA A 25 -48.11 16.52 6.59
C ALA A 25 -48.64 17.63 5.67
N ARG A 26 -47.97 17.88 4.52
CA ARG A 26 -48.38 18.90 3.53
C ARG A 26 -49.48 18.41 2.58
N GLU A 27 -49.61 17.11 2.44
CA GLU A 27 -50.50 16.46 1.45
C GLU A 27 -51.88 16.13 2.03
N VAL A 28 -52.07 16.30 3.32
CA VAL A 28 -53.31 15.93 4.02
C VAL A 28 -53.91 17.09 4.83
N ALA A 29 -55.16 16.95 5.26
CA ALA A 29 -55.82 17.90 6.10
C ALA A 29 -55.16 18.06 7.48
N ASN A 30 -55.23 19.24 8.07
CA ASN A 30 -54.72 19.50 9.42
C ASN A 30 -55.52 18.75 10.49
N GLY A 31 -54.84 18.33 11.56
CA GLY A 31 -55.46 17.69 12.70
C GLY A 31 -55.87 16.23 12.45
N ARG A 32 -56.94 15.81 13.05
CA ARG A 32 -57.47 14.41 12.95
C ARG A 32 -58.08 14.11 11.58
N GLY A 33 -58.43 15.13 10.81
CA GLY A 33 -58.93 15.01 9.46
C GLY A 33 -57.92 14.50 8.44
N CYS A 34 -56.67 14.28 8.82
CA CYS A 34 -55.63 13.73 7.95
C CYS A 34 -55.85 12.26 7.57
N GLU A 35 -56.75 11.54 8.26
CA GLU A 35 -57.03 10.09 8.03
C GLU A 35 -55.81 9.21 7.97
N CYS A 36 -54.78 9.57 8.74
CA CYS A 36 -53.51 8.86 8.78
C CYS A 36 -53.38 8.00 10.04
N VAL A 37 -52.64 6.90 9.88
CA VAL A 37 -52.22 6.03 10.99
C VAL A 37 -50.72 5.87 11.02
N CYS A 38 -50.16 5.53 12.19
CA CYS A 38 -48.77 5.23 12.37
C CYS A 38 -48.46 3.85 11.78
N ILE A 39 -47.51 3.79 10.88
CA ILE A 39 -47.15 2.50 10.24
C ILE A 39 -46.48 1.49 11.22
N SER A 40 -45.90 1.98 12.33
CA SER A 40 -45.28 1.16 13.35
C SER A 40 -46.26 0.51 14.32
N CYS A 41 -47.23 1.30 14.86
CA CYS A 41 -48.13 0.82 15.91
C CYS A 41 -49.61 0.81 15.51
N GLY A 42 -49.96 1.28 14.30
CA GLY A 42 -51.34 1.34 13.83
C GLY A 42 -52.20 2.44 14.46
N ALA A 43 -51.72 3.18 15.45
CA ALA A 43 -52.47 4.21 16.14
C ALA A 43 -52.77 5.41 15.20
N ARG A 44 -53.93 6.06 15.43
CA ARG A 44 -54.31 7.27 14.69
C ARG A 44 -53.29 8.38 14.86
N LEU A 45 -52.99 9.06 13.77
CA LEU A 45 -52.16 10.24 13.73
C LEU A 45 -53.02 11.51 13.56
N LYS A 46 -52.46 12.62 14.01
CA LYS A 46 -52.90 13.95 13.70
C LYS A 46 -51.81 14.72 12.99
N SER A 47 -52.14 15.37 11.89
CA SER A 47 -51.22 16.27 11.19
C SER A 47 -51.16 17.58 11.97
N ARG A 48 -49.94 18.03 12.28
CA ARG A 48 -49.68 19.32 12.96
C ARG A 48 -49.11 20.30 11.94
N GLN A 49 -49.91 21.27 11.55
CA GLN A 49 -49.63 22.25 10.49
C GLN A 49 -49.74 23.69 11.02
N GLY A 50 -49.17 23.97 12.20
CA GLY A 50 -49.16 25.29 12.79
C GLY A 50 -48.07 26.21 12.21
N ASP A 51 -48.25 27.52 12.40
CA ASP A 51 -47.35 28.56 11.83
C ASP A 51 -45.99 28.66 12.53
N ILE A 52 -45.85 28.10 13.73
CA ILE A 52 -44.66 28.27 14.58
C ILE A 52 -43.73 27.04 14.53
N ARG A 53 -44.30 25.86 14.34
CA ARG A 53 -43.56 24.60 14.37
C ARG A 53 -43.53 23.94 13.01
N ILE A 54 -42.45 23.23 12.74
CA ILE A 54 -42.29 22.38 11.55
C ILE A 54 -43.46 21.40 11.47
N TRP A 55 -44.02 21.26 10.28
CA TRP A 55 -45.15 20.37 10.04
C TRP A 55 -44.73 18.91 10.15
N HIS A 56 -45.49 18.16 10.96
CA HIS A 56 -45.23 16.76 11.25
C HIS A 56 -46.48 16.04 11.68
N PHE A 57 -46.41 14.73 11.76
CA PHE A 57 -47.46 13.93 12.40
C PHE A 57 -47.12 13.67 13.87
N ALA A 58 -48.15 13.54 14.68
CA ALA A 58 -48.06 13.09 16.06
C ALA A 58 -49.17 12.08 16.32
N HIS A 59 -48.97 11.16 17.25
CA HIS A 59 -50.05 10.28 17.72
C HIS A 59 -51.19 11.15 18.27
N ASP A 60 -52.40 10.70 18.00
CA ASP A 60 -53.60 11.42 18.48
C ASP A 60 -53.78 11.32 20.00
N GLU A 61 -53.45 10.13 20.52
CA GLU A 61 -53.38 9.83 21.96
C GLU A 61 -51.93 9.57 22.38
N GLU A 62 -51.65 9.70 23.68
CA GLU A 62 -50.31 9.35 24.20
C GLU A 62 -50.05 7.86 23.94
N THR A 63 -49.07 7.59 23.08
CA THR A 63 -48.69 6.23 22.67
C THR A 63 -47.19 6.13 22.80
N GLU A 64 -46.74 5.12 23.51
CA GLU A 64 -45.28 4.75 23.54
C GLU A 64 -44.89 4.04 22.25
N CYS A 65 -44.50 4.80 21.24
CA CYS A 65 -44.04 4.27 19.95
C CYS A 65 -42.71 4.94 19.55
N GLN A 66 -41.63 4.40 20.06
CA GLN A 66 -40.31 4.96 19.84
C GLN A 66 -39.80 4.80 18.39
N HIS A 67 -40.26 3.79 17.66
CA HIS A 67 -39.83 3.47 16.31
C HIS A 67 -40.66 4.08 15.19
N ALA A 68 -41.59 4.98 15.52
CA ALA A 68 -42.46 5.56 14.52
C ALA A 68 -41.75 6.35 13.41
N PRO A 69 -40.77 7.22 13.70
CA PRO A 69 -40.00 7.91 12.65
C PRO A 69 -39.22 6.98 11.75
N GLU A 70 -38.52 5.97 12.32
CA GLU A 70 -37.75 5.00 11.57
C GLU A 70 -38.64 4.18 10.62
N ALA A 71 -39.72 3.61 11.13
CA ALA A 71 -40.66 2.84 10.34
C ALA A 71 -41.29 3.67 9.21
N ALA A 72 -41.59 4.96 9.48
CA ALA A 72 -42.17 5.88 8.50
C ALA A 72 -41.16 6.17 7.37
N ILE A 73 -39.89 6.45 7.70
CA ILE A 73 -38.83 6.69 6.70
C ILE A 73 -38.59 5.46 5.85
N HIS A 74 -38.46 4.29 6.49
CA HIS A 74 -38.27 3.01 5.81
C HIS A 74 -39.40 2.72 4.81
N ARG A 75 -40.66 2.89 5.23
CA ARG A 75 -41.82 2.66 4.36
C ARG A 75 -41.90 3.66 3.21
N MET A 76 -41.63 4.94 3.49
CA MET A 76 -41.63 5.99 2.46
C MET A 76 -40.52 5.72 1.42
N ALA A 77 -39.33 5.27 1.85
CA ALA A 77 -38.24 4.94 0.93
C ALA A 77 -38.67 3.84 -0.05
N LYS A 78 -39.26 2.74 0.43
CA LYS A 78 -39.81 1.67 -0.43
C LYS A 78 -40.81 2.21 -1.44
N GLN A 79 -41.80 2.99 -0.99
CA GLN A 79 -42.82 3.59 -1.84
C GLN A 79 -42.17 4.45 -2.94
N LEU A 80 -41.24 5.35 -2.60
CA LEU A 80 -40.61 6.24 -3.56
C LEU A 80 -39.83 5.47 -4.63
N ILE A 81 -39.12 4.39 -4.25
CA ILE A 81 -38.37 3.54 -5.21
C ILE A 81 -39.35 2.88 -6.19
N VAL A 82 -40.44 2.30 -5.67
CA VAL A 82 -41.42 1.61 -6.51
C VAL A 82 -42.17 2.57 -7.42
N GLU A 83 -42.61 3.74 -6.91
CA GLU A 83 -43.32 4.75 -7.68
C GLU A 83 -42.48 5.34 -8.82
N ARG A 84 -41.18 5.62 -8.56
CA ARG A 84 -40.32 6.16 -9.59
C ARG A 84 -39.71 5.10 -10.48
N ALA A 85 -39.71 3.85 -10.07
CA ALA A 85 -39.00 2.73 -10.74
C ALA A 85 -37.61 3.14 -11.18
N ALA A 86 -36.88 3.83 -10.32
CA ALA A 86 -35.50 4.30 -10.57
C ALA A 86 -34.73 4.41 -9.25
N LEU A 87 -33.41 4.37 -9.33
CA LEU A 87 -32.52 4.53 -8.19
C LEU A 87 -31.15 5.03 -8.64
N PHE A 88 -30.48 5.82 -7.79
CA PHE A 88 -29.11 6.21 -8.03
C PHE A 88 -28.17 5.15 -7.45
N PHE A 89 -27.38 4.52 -8.32
CA PHE A 89 -26.50 3.42 -7.97
C PHE A 89 -25.07 3.91 -7.71
N PRO A 90 -24.39 3.35 -6.70
CA PRO A 90 -22.96 3.54 -6.54
C PRO A 90 -22.19 2.80 -7.65
N GLY A 91 -21.13 3.41 -8.11
CA GLY A 91 -20.18 2.76 -9.01
C GLY A 91 -19.57 1.52 -8.34
N LEU A 92 -19.38 0.47 -9.12
CA LEU A 92 -18.69 -0.74 -8.68
C LEU A 92 -17.64 -1.08 -9.73
N GLU A 93 -16.40 -1.06 -9.32
CA GLU A 93 -15.24 -1.40 -10.14
C GLU A 93 -14.46 -2.53 -9.50
N ARG A 94 -13.91 -3.41 -10.32
CA ARG A 94 -12.92 -4.39 -9.88
C ARG A 94 -11.60 -4.08 -10.54
N SER A 95 -10.56 -3.98 -9.75
CA SER A 95 -9.22 -3.70 -10.22
C SER A 95 -8.22 -4.72 -9.70
N ARG A 96 -7.15 -4.92 -10.44
CA ARG A 96 -6.06 -5.80 -10.09
C ARG A 96 -4.75 -5.17 -10.52
N GLU A 97 -3.80 -5.08 -9.60
CA GLU A 97 -2.43 -4.73 -9.95
C GLU A 97 -1.70 -6.00 -10.37
N ILE A 98 -1.10 -5.96 -11.56
CA ILE A 98 -0.33 -7.05 -12.14
C ILE A 98 1.12 -6.65 -12.31
N HIS A 99 2.02 -7.61 -12.11
CA HIS A 99 3.45 -7.37 -12.22
C HIS A 99 4.08 -8.35 -13.18
N GLY A 100 5.09 -7.89 -13.91
CA GLY A 100 5.99 -8.74 -14.64
C GLY A 100 6.92 -9.55 -13.73
N LYS A 101 7.61 -10.53 -14.30
CA LYS A 101 8.66 -11.29 -13.61
C LYS A 101 9.71 -10.31 -13.09
N ARG A 102 10.23 -10.57 -11.86
CA ARG A 102 11.18 -9.69 -11.19
C ARG A 102 10.70 -8.22 -11.05
N ARG A 103 9.38 -7.98 -11.19
CA ARG A 103 8.74 -6.65 -11.15
C ARG A 103 9.36 -5.63 -12.11
N VAL A 104 9.77 -6.07 -13.29
CA VAL A 104 10.34 -5.17 -14.32
C VAL A 104 9.32 -4.22 -14.92
N TRP A 105 8.03 -4.50 -14.75
CA TRP A 105 6.91 -3.61 -15.06
C TRP A 105 5.76 -3.88 -14.07
N SER A 106 4.87 -2.92 -13.92
CA SER A 106 3.58 -3.07 -13.23
C SER A 106 2.51 -2.27 -13.95
N GLU A 107 1.28 -2.79 -13.92
CA GLU A 107 0.12 -2.16 -14.54
C GLU A 107 -1.12 -2.47 -13.71
N THR A 108 -2.03 -1.50 -13.60
CA THR A 108 -3.34 -1.71 -12.95
C THR A 108 -4.38 -1.86 -14.04
N ILE A 109 -5.06 -3.00 -14.05
CA ILE A 109 -6.21 -3.27 -14.91
C ILE A 109 -7.50 -3.13 -14.11
N SER A 110 -8.56 -2.66 -14.75
CA SER A 110 -9.87 -2.54 -14.09
C SER A 110 -11.03 -2.85 -15.03
N VAL A 111 -12.13 -3.27 -14.45
CA VAL A 111 -13.40 -3.54 -15.13
C VAL A 111 -14.53 -2.92 -14.33
N THR A 112 -15.35 -2.12 -14.96
CA THR A 112 -16.55 -1.57 -14.36
C THR A 112 -17.63 -2.64 -14.33
N VAL A 113 -18.05 -3.02 -13.13
CA VAL A 113 -19.15 -3.95 -12.88
C VAL A 113 -20.48 -3.22 -12.98
N GLN A 114 -20.55 -2.03 -12.39
CA GLN A 114 -21.71 -1.14 -12.39
C GLN A 114 -21.25 0.31 -12.53
N ALA A 115 -21.84 1.02 -13.47
CA ALA A 115 -21.60 2.47 -13.59
C ALA A 115 -22.39 3.23 -12.52
N GLU A 116 -21.76 4.25 -11.93
CA GLU A 116 -22.44 5.17 -11.03
C GLU A 116 -23.47 5.99 -11.78
N GLY A 117 -24.64 6.21 -11.16
CA GLY A 117 -25.65 7.09 -11.69
C GLY A 117 -27.07 6.63 -11.50
N LEU A 118 -28.01 7.52 -11.88
CA LEU A 118 -29.43 7.23 -11.86
C LEU A 118 -29.80 6.26 -13.00
N GLN A 119 -30.43 5.14 -12.64
CA GLN A 119 -30.88 4.14 -13.60
C GLN A 119 -32.32 3.74 -13.34
N ASN A 120 -33.01 3.36 -14.42
CA ASN A 120 -34.36 2.85 -14.35
C ASN A 120 -34.36 1.38 -13.95
N LEU A 121 -35.35 1.03 -13.14
CA LEU A 121 -35.59 -0.32 -12.65
C LEU A 121 -36.79 -0.92 -13.38
N GLN A 122 -36.79 -2.23 -13.53
CA GLN A 122 -37.92 -2.99 -14.05
C GLN A 122 -38.52 -3.85 -12.94
N ASP A 123 -39.80 -4.17 -13.06
CA ASP A 123 -40.53 -5.08 -12.16
C ASP A 123 -40.37 -4.74 -10.66
N CYS A 124 -40.36 -3.43 -10.32
CA CYS A 124 -40.26 -2.95 -8.96
C CYS A 124 -41.50 -3.33 -8.14
N VAL A 125 -41.29 -4.13 -7.12
CA VAL A 125 -42.37 -4.57 -6.21
C VAL A 125 -41.84 -4.62 -4.78
N GLU A 126 -42.63 -4.02 -3.85
CA GLU A 126 -42.30 -4.11 -2.42
C GLU A 126 -42.53 -5.53 -1.89
N GLU A 127 -41.60 -5.97 -1.02
CA GLU A 127 -41.74 -7.15 -0.20
C GLU A 127 -42.17 -8.44 -0.96
N LYS A 128 -41.79 -8.55 -2.23
CA LYS A 128 -42.03 -9.74 -3.04
C LYS A 128 -41.08 -10.86 -2.62
N ASN A 129 -41.61 -12.04 -2.42
CA ASN A 129 -40.77 -13.21 -2.20
C ASN A 129 -39.91 -13.50 -3.44
N VAL A 130 -38.61 -13.60 -3.23
CA VAL A 130 -37.64 -14.06 -4.22
C VAL A 130 -37.32 -15.51 -3.87
N SER A 131 -37.64 -16.42 -4.79
CA SER A 131 -37.39 -17.86 -4.63
C SER A 131 -36.02 -18.25 -5.19
N ASP A 132 -35.50 -19.37 -4.71
CA ASP A 132 -34.36 -20.02 -5.29
C ASP A 132 -34.65 -20.49 -6.74
N SER A 133 -33.64 -20.46 -7.59
CA SER A 133 -33.73 -20.98 -8.97
C SER A 133 -33.92 -22.51 -9.02
N ASP A 134 -33.60 -23.19 -7.94
CA ASP A 134 -33.54 -24.67 -7.87
C ASP A 134 -34.83 -25.30 -7.37
N GLY A 135 -35.85 -24.50 -6.99
CA GLY A 135 -37.16 -25.00 -6.59
C GLY A 135 -37.18 -25.74 -5.25
N LEU A 136 -36.18 -25.55 -4.41
CA LEU A 136 -36.10 -26.14 -3.06
C LEU A 136 -37.11 -25.53 -2.08
N GLY A 137 -37.86 -24.49 -2.50
CA GLY A 137 -38.92 -23.89 -1.72
C GLY A 137 -38.48 -22.86 -0.68
N GLU A 138 -37.19 -22.56 -0.65
CA GLU A 138 -36.68 -21.44 0.14
C GLU A 138 -36.95 -20.11 -0.57
N TYR A 139 -37.30 -19.11 0.22
CA TYR A 139 -37.47 -17.73 -0.29
C TYR A 139 -36.89 -16.73 0.70
N ARG A 140 -36.53 -15.58 0.16
CA ARG A 140 -36.19 -14.39 0.94
C ARG A 140 -37.06 -13.23 0.49
N ARG A 141 -37.32 -12.30 1.40
CA ARG A 141 -38.18 -11.16 1.18
C ARG A 141 -37.37 -9.88 1.34
N PRO A 142 -36.82 -9.33 0.25
CA PRO A 142 -36.19 -8.03 0.30
C PRO A 142 -37.23 -6.91 0.47
N ASP A 143 -36.76 -5.73 0.88
CA ASP A 143 -37.62 -4.55 1.03
C ASP A 143 -38.22 -4.12 -0.31
N VAL A 144 -37.42 -4.12 -1.37
CA VAL A 144 -37.87 -3.95 -2.75
C VAL A 144 -37.16 -4.96 -3.64
N SER A 145 -37.95 -5.68 -4.44
CA SER A 145 -37.46 -6.53 -5.53
C SER A 145 -37.60 -5.78 -6.85
N ALA A 146 -36.58 -5.83 -7.68
CA ALA A 146 -36.55 -5.20 -9.00
C ALA A 146 -35.71 -6.02 -9.98
N ALA A 147 -35.64 -5.57 -11.22
CA ALA A 147 -34.63 -6.03 -12.17
C ALA A 147 -33.81 -4.83 -12.68
N LEU A 148 -32.50 -5.04 -12.82
CA LEU A 148 -31.53 -4.09 -13.36
C LEU A 148 -30.77 -4.79 -14.49
N ASP A 149 -30.83 -4.26 -15.70
CA ASP A 149 -30.19 -4.84 -16.89
C ASP A 149 -30.52 -6.33 -17.09
N GLY A 150 -31.74 -6.74 -16.79
CA GLY A 150 -32.19 -8.14 -16.90
C GLY A 150 -31.77 -9.06 -15.75
N HIS A 151 -31.04 -8.57 -14.78
CA HIS A 151 -30.65 -9.32 -13.57
C HIS A 151 -31.56 -8.97 -12.38
N SER A 152 -31.84 -9.95 -11.56
CA SER A 152 -32.61 -9.75 -10.34
C SER A 152 -31.85 -8.89 -9.34
N LEU A 153 -32.53 -7.91 -8.75
CA LEU A 153 -32.01 -6.97 -7.76
C LEU A 153 -32.86 -7.00 -6.50
N ALA A 154 -32.23 -7.23 -5.37
CA ALA A 154 -32.80 -7.05 -4.04
C ALA A 154 -32.28 -5.71 -3.47
N ILE A 155 -33.19 -4.84 -3.06
CA ILE A 155 -32.86 -3.56 -2.41
C ILE A 155 -33.28 -3.68 -0.95
N GLU A 156 -32.33 -3.43 -0.05
CA GLU A 156 -32.52 -3.44 1.39
C GLU A 156 -32.35 -2.03 1.94
N ILE A 157 -33.27 -1.59 2.75
CA ILE A 157 -33.26 -0.25 3.36
C ILE A 157 -32.88 -0.40 4.83
N ARG A 158 -31.65 -0.03 5.16
CA ARG A 158 -31.09 -0.19 6.49
C ARG A 158 -31.46 0.98 7.41
N ASN A 159 -32.18 0.67 8.46
CA ASN A 159 -32.39 1.60 9.58
C ASN A 159 -31.32 1.38 10.66
N THR A 160 -31.52 0.42 11.57
CA THR A 160 -30.65 0.19 12.74
C THR A 160 -29.73 -1.02 12.60
N HIS A 161 -30.16 -2.02 11.85
CA HIS A 161 -29.40 -3.26 11.67
C HIS A 161 -29.00 -3.42 10.21
N ALA A 162 -27.74 -3.85 9.99
CA ALA A 162 -27.27 -4.27 8.68
C ALA A 162 -28.09 -5.49 8.21
N VAL A 163 -28.06 -5.73 6.90
CA VAL A 163 -28.66 -6.93 6.32
C VAL A 163 -28.11 -8.16 7.02
N ASP A 164 -28.98 -9.10 7.36
CA ASP A 164 -28.56 -10.37 7.94
C ASP A 164 -27.65 -11.12 6.99
N PHE A 165 -26.50 -11.56 7.51
CA PHE A 165 -25.47 -12.26 6.74
C PHE A 165 -26.03 -13.51 6.03
N GLU A 166 -26.91 -14.29 6.68
CA GLU A 166 -27.54 -15.46 6.06
C GLU A 166 -28.42 -15.09 4.86
N LYS A 167 -29.12 -13.94 4.96
CA LYS A 167 -29.95 -13.42 3.86
C LYS A 167 -29.08 -12.95 2.70
N GLN A 168 -27.99 -12.26 2.99
CA GLN A 168 -27.04 -11.80 1.98
C GLN A 168 -26.40 -13.01 1.25
N GLU A 169 -25.87 -13.97 1.99
CA GLU A 169 -25.22 -15.16 1.43
C GLU A 169 -26.19 -15.96 0.54
N TRP A 170 -27.44 -16.10 0.99
CA TRP A 170 -28.49 -16.75 0.19
C TRP A 170 -28.74 -16.02 -1.12
N LEU A 171 -28.93 -14.70 -1.10
CA LEU A 171 -29.20 -13.90 -2.30
C LEU A 171 -28.00 -13.95 -3.29
N GLU A 172 -26.78 -13.84 -2.78
CA GLU A 172 -25.55 -13.94 -3.57
C GLU A 172 -25.42 -15.33 -4.22
N ARG A 173 -25.66 -16.40 -3.47
CA ARG A 173 -25.58 -17.78 -3.95
C ARG A 173 -26.50 -18.03 -5.15
N PHE A 174 -27.68 -17.44 -5.14
CA PHE A 174 -28.66 -17.58 -6.23
C PHE A 174 -28.54 -16.50 -7.32
N GLY A 175 -27.44 -15.76 -7.32
CA GLY A 175 -27.08 -14.83 -8.40
C GLY A 175 -27.88 -13.52 -8.40
N HIS A 176 -28.46 -13.14 -7.26
CA HIS A 176 -29.11 -11.85 -7.11
C HIS A 176 -28.09 -10.75 -6.82
N SER A 177 -28.32 -9.57 -7.42
CA SER A 177 -27.65 -8.35 -6.96
C SER A 177 -28.31 -7.88 -5.66
N VAL A 178 -27.52 -7.39 -4.70
CA VAL A 178 -28.01 -6.91 -3.41
C VAL A 178 -27.43 -5.54 -3.15
N LEU A 179 -28.32 -4.54 -3.03
CA LEU A 179 -27.95 -3.17 -2.68
C LEU A 179 -28.55 -2.80 -1.32
N GLU A 180 -27.69 -2.35 -0.40
CA GLU A 180 -28.12 -1.79 0.88
C GLU A 180 -28.11 -0.26 0.83
N ILE A 181 -29.18 0.39 1.30
CA ILE A 181 -29.31 1.84 1.41
C ILE A 181 -29.51 2.22 2.87
N ALA A 182 -28.55 2.95 3.45
CA ALA A 182 -28.63 3.37 4.84
C ALA A 182 -29.50 4.64 4.98
N VAL A 183 -30.51 4.60 5.88
CA VAL A 183 -31.39 5.72 6.16
C VAL A 183 -31.44 6.12 7.64
N THR A 184 -30.63 5.52 8.48
CA THR A 184 -30.61 5.67 9.94
C THR A 184 -30.44 7.12 10.40
N ASP A 185 -29.50 7.84 9.80
CA ASP A 185 -29.16 9.22 10.15
C ASP A 185 -30.27 10.23 9.80
N LEU A 186 -31.18 9.86 8.90
CA LEU A 186 -32.34 10.71 8.56
C LEU A 186 -33.25 10.96 9.75
N THR A 187 -33.29 10.06 10.73
CA THR A 187 -34.05 10.23 11.97
C THR A 187 -33.57 11.38 12.84
N LEU A 188 -32.35 11.86 12.60
CA LEU A 188 -31.76 13.00 13.30
C LEU A 188 -32.16 14.35 12.69
N LEU A 189 -32.72 14.35 11.50
CA LEU A 189 -33.17 15.56 10.79
C LEU A 189 -34.52 16.01 11.27
N ALA A 190 -34.81 17.28 11.01
CA ALA A 190 -36.18 17.82 11.21
C ALA A 190 -37.13 17.21 10.15
N PRO A 191 -38.42 16.96 10.50
CA PRO A 191 -39.35 16.29 9.61
C PRO A 191 -39.50 16.89 8.21
N ASP A 192 -39.36 18.20 8.05
CA ASP A 192 -39.44 18.90 6.76
C ASP A 192 -38.15 18.69 5.90
N GLN A 193 -37.06 18.39 6.52
CA GLN A 193 -35.78 18.12 5.82
C GLN A 193 -35.66 16.66 5.36
N ILE A 194 -36.40 15.75 6.02
CA ILE A 194 -36.28 14.31 5.74
C ILE A 194 -36.70 13.96 4.32
N VAL A 195 -37.77 14.61 3.80
CA VAL A 195 -38.27 14.36 2.45
C VAL A 195 -37.19 14.64 1.41
N ASP A 196 -36.63 15.85 1.45
CA ASP A 196 -35.61 16.27 0.48
C ASP A 196 -34.33 15.43 0.62
N ALA A 197 -33.92 15.15 1.86
CA ALA A 197 -32.74 14.29 2.13
C ALA A 197 -32.98 12.86 1.63
N LEU A 198 -34.14 12.28 1.81
CA LEU A 198 -34.50 10.96 1.33
C LEU A 198 -34.52 10.91 -0.21
N VAL A 199 -35.16 11.89 -0.85
CA VAL A 199 -35.19 12.01 -2.32
C VAL A 199 -33.80 12.17 -2.88
N HIS A 200 -32.97 13.02 -2.27
CA HIS A 200 -31.59 13.19 -2.68
C HIS A 200 -30.80 11.87 -2.58
N ARG A 201 -30.93 11.16 -1.47
CA ARG A 201 -30.27 9.88 -1.21
C ARG A 201 -30.65 8.79 -2.21
N LEU A 202 -31.93 8.71 -2.55
CA LEU A 202 -32.42 7.68 -3.45
C LEU A 202 -32.13 7.98 -4.93
N PHE A 203 -32.09 9.26 -5.34
CA PHE A 203 -32.13 9.61 -6.74
C PHE A 203 -31.00 10.53 -7.21
N HIS A 204 -30.13 11.01 -6.31
CA HIS A 204 -29.11 11.99 -6.65
C HIS A 204 -27.73 11.73 -6.04
N SER A 205 -27.60 10.78 -5.11
CA SER A 205 -26.33 10.45 -4.47
C SER A 205 -26.22 8.94 -4.19
N ALA A 206 -25.00 8.43 -4.29
CA ALA A 206 -24.67 7.06 -3.93
C ALA A 206 -24.02 6.92 -2.55
N ASP A 207 -23.75 8.03 -1.85
CA ASP A 207 -22.92 8.06 -0.62
C ASP A 207 -23.41 7.12 0.50
N PHE A 208 -24.69 6.78 0.50
CA PHE A 208 -25.33 5.95 1.53
C PHE A 208 -25.74 4.58 1.00
N SER A 209 -25.32 4.23 -0.20
CA SER A 209 -25.66 2.97 -0.87
C SER A 209 -24.43 2.09 -1.01
N THR A 210 -24.57 0.80 -0.73
CA THR A 210 -23.45 -0.17 -0.79
C THR A 210 -23.90 -1.44 -1.49
N TRP A 211 -23.13 -1.89 -2.47
CA TRP A 211 -23.32 -3.21 -3.04
C TRP A 211 -22.83 -4.28 -2.06
N LEU A 212 -23.73 -5.17 -1.64
CA LEU A 212 -23.39 -6.35 -0.85
C LEU A 212 -23.08 -7.55 -1.74
N ALA A 213 -23.75 -7.64 -2.90
CA ALA A 213 -23.47 -8.61 -3.95
C ALA A 213 -23.88 -8.05 -5.31
N HIS A 214 -23.27 -8.51 -6.40
CA HIS A 214 -23.65 -8.09 -7.75
C HIS A 214 -23.63 -9.26 -8.71
N ALA A 215 -24.72 -9.47 -9.48
CA ALA A 215 -24.88 -10.59 -10.41
C ALA A 215 -23.78 -10.67 -11.47
N LYS A 216 -23.26 -9.51 -11.92
CA LYS A 216 -22.16 -9.41 -12.91
C LYS A 216 -20.76 -9.59 -12.31
N GLU A 217 -20.63 -9.94 -11.02
CA GLU A 217 -19.32 -10.05 -10.34
C GLU A 217 -18.42 -11.13 -11.00
N LYS A 218 -18.99 -12.29 -11.27
CA LYS A 218 -18.27 -13.40 -11.93
C LYS A 218 -17.80 -13.03 -13.32
N ASP A 219 -18.63 -12.37 -14.09
CA ASP A 219 -18.31 -11.93 -15.46
C ASP A 219 -17.20 -10.87 -15.44
N ALA A 220 -17.23 -9.96 -14.47
CA ALA A 220 -16.21 -8.94 -14.29
C ALA A 220 -14.84 -9.55 -13.89
N LEU A 221 -14.84 -10.54 -13.01
CA LEU A 221 -13.62 -11.29 -12.66
C LEU A 221 -13.05 -12.05 -13.86
N ALA A 222 -13.90 -12.70 -14.65
CA ALA A 222 -13.48 -13.39 -15.87
C ALA A 222 -12.92 -12.38 -16.91
N ALA A 223 -13.52 -11.20 -17.01
CA ALA A 223 -13.01 -10.13 -17.88
C ALA A 223 -11.66 -9.60 -17.41
N LEU A 224 -11.42 -9.48 -16.10
CA LEU A 224 -10.11 -9.13 -15.53
C LEU A 224 -9.05 -10.19 -15.85
N ASP A 225 -9.40 -11.49 -15.76
CA ASP A 225 -8.47 -12.57 -16.11
C ASP A 225 -8.05 -12.49 -17.57
N LEU A 226 -9.01 -12.21 -18.47
CA LEU A 226 -8.74 -12.03 -19.89
C LEU A 226 -7.86 -10.79 -20.15
N LEU A 227 -8.14 -9.67 -19.49
CA LEU A 227 -7.34 -8.46 -19.59
C LEU A 227 -5.91 -8.69 -19.08
N GLU A 228 -5.76 -9.41 -17.96
CA GLU A 228 -4.45 -9.78 -17.45
C GLU A 228 -3.64 -10.58 -18.45
N GLU A 229 -4.26 -11.56 -19.11
CA GLU A 229 -3.61 -12.35 -20.14
C GLU A 229 -3.17 -11.48 -21.34
N GLN A 230 -4.01 -10.56 -21.78
CA GLN A 230 -3.69 -9.63 -22.86
C GLN A 230 -2.52 -8.70 -22.52
N VAL A 231 -2.53 -8.10 -21.34
CA VAL A 231 -1.46 -7.22 -20.86
C VAL A 231 -0.15 -7.98 -20.71
N ARG A 232 -0.18 -9.18 -20.11
CA ARG A 232 1.01 -10.05 -20.04
C ARG A 232 1.56 -10.44 -21.40
N ALA A 233 0.68 -10.69 -22.36
CA ALA A 233 1.09 -10.98 -23.74
C ALA A 233 1.73 -9.77 -24.42
N ALA A 234 1.19 -8.57 -24.20
CA ALA A 234 1.72 -7.33 -24.75
C ALA A 234 3.13 -7.01 -24.20
N HIS A 235 3.36 -7.22 -22.89
CA HIS A 235 4.64 -6.95 -22.26
C HIS A 235 5.69 -8.06 -22.41
N ARG A 236 5.34 -9.23 -22.93
CA ARG A 236 6.20 -10.42 -22.96
C ARG A 236 7.59 -10.16 -23.57
N SER A 237 7.63 -9.55 -24.74
CA SER A 237 8.89 -9.31 -25.46
C SER A 237 9.78 -8.30 -24.73
N GLU A 238 9.19 -7.23 -24.19
CA GLU A 238 9.92 -6.22 -23.43
C GLU A 238 10.41 -6.78 -22.10
N GLU A 239 9.56 -7.55 -21.42
CA GLU A 239 9.92 -8.26 -20.17
C GLU A 239 11.11 -9.19 -20.36
N GLU A 240 11.12 -10.01 -21.40
CA GLU A 240 12.24 -10.91 -21.73
C GLU A 240 13.54 -10.12 -21.95
N THR A 241 13.45 -8.99 -22.67
CA THR A 241 14.60 -8.13 -22.94
C THR A 241 15.15 -7.50 -21.66
N LEU A 242 14.27 -6.98 -20.81
CA LEU A 242 14.65 -6.36 -19.52
C LEU A 242 15.25 -7.38 -18.56
N ILE A 243 14.67 -8.57 -18.48
CA ILE A 243 15.19 -9.64 -17.63
C ILE A 243 16.58 -10.08 -18.11
N ALA A 244 16.76 -10.30 -19.43
CA ALA A 244 18.06 -10.67 -19.99
C ALA A 244 19.12 -9.61 -19.68
N ARG A 245 18.78 -8.32 -19.73
CA ARG A 245 19.68 -7.24 -19.35
C ARG A 245 20.04 -7.27 -17.87
N LEU A 246 19.06 -7.45 -16.97
CA LEU A 246 19.32 -7.57 -15.53
C LEU A 246 20.24 -8.76 -15.21
N GLU A 247 20.00 -9.89 -15.86
CA GLU A 247 20.85 -11.10 -15.69
C GLU A 247 22.28 -10.88 -16.17
N ALA A 248 22.44 -10.19 -17.32
CA ALA A 248 23.77 -9.83 -17.82
C ALA A 248 24.50 -8.88 -16.85
N ASP A 249 23.80 -7.88 -16.31
CA ASP A 249 24.37 -6.96 -15.32
C ASP A 249 24.75 -7.67 -14.01
N GLU A 250 23.93 -8.62 -13.53
CA GLU A 250 24.24 -9.45 -12.37
C GLU A 250 25.47 -10.34 -12.58
N VAL A 251 25.58 -10.95 -13.75
CA VAL A 251 26.74 -11.78 -14.12
C VAL A 251 28.03 -10.93 -14.15
N GLU A 252 27.93 -9.74 -14.77
CA GLU A 252 29.06 -8.82 -14.84
C GLU A 252 29.47 -8.31 -13.44
N LYS A 253 28.50 -8.03 -12.58
CA LYS A 253 28.75 -7.66 -11.18
C LYS A 253 29.47 -8.78 -10.42
N ARG A 254 28.98 -10.01 -10.52
CA ARG A 254 29.62 -11.18 -9.92
C ARG A 254 31.07 -11.39 -10.42
N ARG A 255 31.28 -11.27 -11.74
CA ARG A 255 32.60 -11.34 -12.34
C ARG A 255 33.54 -10.28 -11.78
N LYS A 256 33.07 -9.03 -11.61
CA LYS A 256 33.88 -7.96 -10.99
C LYS A 256 34.16 -8.24 -9.51
N GLU A 257 33.21 -8.76 -8.76
CA GLU A 257 33.41 -9.15 -7.36
C GLU A 257 34.39 -10.30 -7.22
N GLU A 258 34.28 -11.32 -8.04
CA GLU A 258 35.27 -12.45 -8.07
C GLU A 258 36.64 -11.97 -8.42
N ALA A 259 36.76 -11.10 -9.42
CA ALA A 259 38.05 -10.51 -9.79
C ALA A 259 38.67 -9.71 -8.62
N ARG A 260 37.85 -8.92 -7.92
CA ARG A 260 38.26 -8.17 -6.71
C ARG A 260 38.68 -9.10 -5.59
N LYS A 261 37.98 -10.23 -5.39
CA LYS A 261 38.33 -11.23 -4.38
C LYS A 261 39.65 -11.89 -4.70
N ARG A 262 39.85 -12.39 -5.94
CA ARG A 262 41.13 -12.96 -6.41
C ARG A 262 42.30 -11.99 -6.24
N PHE A 263 42.04 -10.70 -6.55
CA PHE A 263 43.09 -9.68 -6.38
C PHE A 263 43.42 -9.44 -4.90
N ARG A 264 42.46 -9.56 -3.96
CA ARG A 264 42.73 -9.48 -2.51
C ARG A 264 43.62 -10.63 -2.00
N ASP A 265 43.52 -11.79 -2.57
CA ASP A 265 44.23 -13.01 -2.13
C ASP A 265 45.70 -13.05 -2.61
N ILE A 266 46.12 -12.12 -3.47
CA ILE A 266 47.49 -12.02 -3.92
C ILE A 266 48.31 -11.33 -2.83
N GLU A 267 49.40 -11.93 -2.37
CA GLU A 267 50.30 -11.34 -1.38
C GLU A 267 51.03 -10.12 -1.93
N ASP A 268 51.33 -9.17 -1.05
CA ASP A 268 52.18 -8.02 -1.38
C ASP A 268 53.57 -8.48 -1.80
N PHE A 269 54.05 -7.89 -2.86
CA PHE A 269 55.38 -8.20 -3.35
C PHE A 269 56.44 -7.42 -2.55
N LYS A 270 57.42 -8.14 -1.99
CA LYS A 270 58.49 -7.56 -1.14
C LYS A 270 59.84 -8.00 -1.63
N ILE A 271 60.75 -7.05 -1.80
CA ILE A 271 62.15 -7.30 -2.13
C ILE A 271 63.03 -6.65 -1.06
N GLY A 272 63.85 -7.43 -0.39
CA GLY A 272 64.86 -6.96 0.53
C GLY A 272 66.17 -6.65 -0.20
N LEU A 273 66.69 -5.44 -0.01
CA LEU A 273 67.97 -5.00 -0.57
C LEU A 273 68.84 -4.44 0.57
N GLY A 274 69.53 -5.30 1.32
CA GLY A 274 70.35 -4.88 2.45
C GLY A 274 69.55 -4.14 3.52
N ARG A 275 69.81 -2.80 3.68
CA ARG A 275 69.13 -1.97 4.70
C ARG A 275 67.82 -1.39 4.24
N CYS A 276 67.32 -1.71 3.05
CA CYS A 276 66.04 -1.28 2.58
C CYS A 276 65.18 -2.43 2.11
N THR A 277 63.87 -2.22 2.15
CA THR A 277 62.86 -3.14 1.60
C THR A 277 61.97 -2.36 0.65
N ILE A 278 61.83 -2.87 -0.56
CA ILE A 278 60.91 -2.33 -1.56
C ILE A 278 59.60 -3.17 -1.43
N ARG A 279 58.50 -2.49 -1.18
CA ARG A 279 57.20 -3.11 -1.09
C ARG A 279 56.27 -2.61 -2.20
N LEU A 280 55.78 -3.52 -2.99
CA LEU A 280 54.67 -3.28 -3.90
C LEU A 280 53.40 -3.75 -3.21
N GLY A 281 52.65 -2.82 -2.71
CA GLY A 281 51.38 -3.05 -2.03
C GLY A 281 50.22 -2.70 -2.93
N ARG A 282 49.05 -3.07 -2.53
CA ARG A 282 47.82 -2.80 -3.26
C ARG A 282 46.63 -2.55 -2.36
N ASN A 283 45.64 -1.84 -2.92
CA ASN A 283 44.28 -1.78 -2.39
C ASN A 283 43.30 -1.90 -3.58
N GLU A 284 42.01 -1.76 -3.32
CA GLU A 284 40.95 -1.97 -4.34
C GLU A 284 41.10 -1.07 -5.58
N GLN A 285 41.71 0.08 -5.45
CA GLN A 285 41.72 1.13 -6.50
C GLN A 285 43.14 1.47 -6.99
N ARG A 286 44.17 1.11 -6.24
CA ARG A 286 45.53 1.54 -6.55
C ARG A 286 46.58 0.51 -6.16
N VAL A 287 47.65 0.52 -6.89
CA VAL A 287 48.89 -0.16 -6.55
C VAL A 287 49.87 0.87 -6.02
N SER A 288 50.58 0.57 -4.96
CA SER A 288 51.57 1.46 -4.34
C SER A 288 52.94 0.80 -4.26
N LEU A 289 53.95 1.53 -4.67
CA LEU A 289 55.34 1.13 -4.62
C LEU A 289 56.08 1.98 -3.58
N LYS A 290 56.56 1.35 -2.52
CA LYS A 290 57.16 2.06 -1.38
C LYS A 290 58.54 1.46 -1.05
N VAL A 291 59.47 2.34 -0.71
CA VAL A 291 60.76 1.98 -0.19
C VAL A 291 60.80 2.21 1.30
N HIS A 292 61.11 1.18 2.06
CA HIS A 292 61.30 1.23 3.52
C HIS A 292 62.77 1.09 3.87
N GLY A 293 63.26 1.86 4.81
CA GLY A 293 64.64 1.88 5.23
C GLY A 293 65.54 2.82 4.40
N PHE A 294 66.82 2.69 4.56
CA PHE A 294 67.81 3.52 3.86
C PHE A 294 68.16 2.87 2.50
N ALA A 295 67.71 3.52 1.43
CA ALA A 295 68.04 3.08 0.05
C ALA A 295 69.13 3.94 -0.53
N PRO A 296 70.13 3.36 -1.22
CA PRO A 296 71.09 4.14 -2.03
C PRO A 296 70.39 4.91 -3.15
N ASP A 297 70.93 6.04 -3.57
CA ASP A 297 70.39 6.89 -4.64
C ASP A 297 70.13 6.09 -5.93
N SER A 298 70.99 5.13 -6.25
CA SER A 298 70.82 4.28 -7.42
C SER A 298 69.52 3.43 -7.38
N VAL A 299 69.13 2.94 -6.19
CA VAL A 299 67.90 2.17 -5.97
C VAL A 299 66.68 3.11 -6.15
N PHE A 300 66.79 4.29 -5.56
CA PHE A 300 65.71 5.26 -5.63
C PHE A 300 65.47 5.76 -7.07
N GLU A 301 66.52 6.06 -7.85
CA GLU A 301 66.39 6.44 -9.25
C GLU A 301 65.87 5.29 -10.13
N ALA A 302 66.25 4.04 -9.88
CA ALA A 302 65.71 2.89 -10.60
C ALA A 302 64.20 2.72 -10.37
N ILE A 303 63.76 2.83 -9.11
CA ILE A 303 62.34 2.78 -8.75
C ILE A 303 61.56 3.96 -9.35
N LYS A 304 62.13 5.11 -9.34
CA LYS A 304 61.54 6.30 -9.95
C LYS A 304 61.40 6.17 -11.47
N GLN A 305 62.36 5.57 -12.15
CA GLN A 305 62.28 5.26 -13.57
C GLN A 305 61.18 4.25 -13.88
N LEU A 306 61.11 3.16 -13.08
CA LEU A 306 60.06 2.15 -13.20
C LEU A 306 58.70 2.76 -12.99
N ALA A 307 58.55 3.57 -11.94
CA ALA A 307 57.27 4.24 -11.64
C ALA A 307 56.84 5.18 -12.76
N ARG A 308 57.77 5.95 -13.31
CA ARG A 308 57.48 6.88 -14.44
C ARG A 308 57.11 6.14 -15.71
N LYS A 309 57.75 5.01 -16.00
CA LYS A 309 57.42 4.15 -17.14
C LYS A 309 55.96 3.70 -17.11
N HIS A 310 55.42 3.47 -15.92
CA HIS A 310 54.05 3.02 -15.70
C HIS A 310 53.10 4.12 -15.27
N ASN A 311 53.43 5.41 -15.52
CA ASN A 311 52.63 6.57 -15.17
C ASN A 311 52.27 6.66 -13.66
N GLY A 312 53.17 6.21 -12.80
CA GLY A 312 53.03 6.31 -11.35
C GLY A 312 53.16 7.77 -10.88
N ARG A 313 52.35 8.19 -9.94
CA ARG A 313 52.40 9.50 -9.31
C ARG A 313 52.99 9.40 -7.91
N PHE A 314 53.95 10.27 -7.58
CA PHE A 314 54.52 10.26 -6.25
C PHE A 314 53.58 10.96 -5.24
N ASN A 315 53.24 10.21 -4.20
CA ASN A 315 52.48 10.74 -3.09
C ASN A 315 53.42 11.10 -1.93
N GLY A 316 53.62 12.40 -1.72
CA GLY A 316 54.55 12.91 -0.70
C GLY A 316 54.13 12.56 0.74
N ARG A 317 52.83 12.49 1.04
CA ARG A 317 52.33 12.10 2.36
C ARG A 317 52.59 10.63 2.67
N GLY A 318 52.32 9.74 1.71
CA GLY A 318 52.57 8.30 1.83
C GLY A 318 54.03 7.87 1.61
N ARG A 319 54.88 8.79 1.11
CA ARG A 319 56.22 8.52 0.63
C ARG A 319 56.29 7.26 -0.27
N CYS A 320 55.35 7.20 -1.24
CA CYS A 320 55.23 6.06 -2.16
C CYS A 320 54.85 6.55 -3.56
N TRP A 321 55.07 5.73 -4.54
CA TRP A 321 54.54 5.88 -5.89
C TRP A 321 53.17 5.19 -5.96
N GLU A 322 52.16 5.85 -6.47
CA GLU A 322 50.79 5.35 -6.63
C GLU A 322 50.43 5.19 -8.10
N PHE A 323 49.81 4.08 -8.45
CA PHE A 323 49.36 3.73 -9.79
C PHE A 323 47.84 3.50 -9.72
N TYR A 324 47.09 4.30 -10.46
CA TYR A 324 45.62 4.19 -10.52
C TYR A 324 45.24 3.36 -11.75
N ARG A 325 44.76 2.13 -11.54
CA ARG A 325 44.34 1.20 -12.59
C ARG A 325 43.06 0.47 -12.18
N TYR A 326 41.96 0.89 -12.77
CA TYR A 326 40.64 0.36 -12.38
C TYR A 326 40.28 -0.99 -13.02
N ALA A 327 40.66 -1.22 -14.26
CA ALA A 327 40.21 -2.40 -15.02
C ALA A 327 41.21 -3.58 -15.04
N GLU A 328 42.52 -3.32 -14.86
CA GLU A 328 43.57 -4.30 -15.04
C GLU A 328 44.51 -4.41 -13.83
N THR A 329 43.98 -4.17 -12.63
CA THR A 329 44.80 -4.03 -11.43
C THR A 329 45.59 -5.27 -11.09
N GLU A 330 45.05 -6.46 -11.28
CA GLU A 330 45.74 -7.72 -11.02
C GLU A 330 46.90 -7.96 -12.01
N SER A 331 46.61 -7.83 -13.30
CA SER A 331 47.60 -7.99 -14.36
C SER A 331 48.71 -6.96 -14.24
N PHE A 332 48.36 -5.72 -13.98
CA PHE A 332 49.28 -4.63 -13.75
C PHE A 332 50.15 -4.86 -12.51
N PHE A 333 49.56 -5.30 -11.40
CA PHE A 333 50.30 -5.63 -10.17
C PHE A 333 51.32 -6.73 -10.39
N LYS A 334 50.97 -7.82 -11.04
CA LYS A 334 51.86 -8.92 -11.39
C LYS A 334 52.97 -8.49 -12.36
N GLY A 335 52.61 -7.69 -13.36
CA GLY A 335 53.57 -7.20 -14.36
C GLY A 335 54.62 -6.27 -13.74
N ILE A 336 54.18 -5.27 -12.95
CA ILE A 336 55.09 -4.34 -12.28
C ILE A 336 55.96 -5.06 -11.23
N GLY A 337 55.43 -6.09 -10.55
CA GLY A 337 56.17 -6.94 -9.61
C GLY A 337 57.28 -7.71 -10.29
N ALA A 338 57.01 -8.30 -11.45
CA ALA A 338 58.00 -9.01 -12.25
C ALA A 338 59.11 -8.07 -12.76
N GLU A 339 58.73 -6.89 -13.30
CA GLU A 339 59.74 -5.90 -13.74
C GLU A 339 60.56 -5.36 -12.57
N LEU A 340 59.95 -5.14 -11.41
CA LEU A 340 60.68 -4.71 -10.21
C LEU A 340 61.68 -5.78 -9.77
N GLN A 341 61.30 -7.05 -9.81
CA GLN A 341 62.19 -8.15 -9.49
C GLN A 341 63.35 -8.19 -10.45
N GLN A 342 63.12 -8.04 -11.75
CA GLN A 342 64.16 -8.03 -12.78
C GLN A 342 65.14 -6.87 -12.61
N VAL A 343 64.64 -5.68 -12.39
CA VAL A 343 65.47 -4.49 -12.11
C VAL A 343 66.33 -4.68 -10.87
N CYS A 344 65.78 -5.30 -9.83
CA CYS A 344 66.54 -5.59 -8.61
C CYS A 344 67.59 -6.65 -8.80
N ILE A 345 67.32 -7.70 -9.57
CA ILE A 345 68.29 -8.77 -9.89
C ILE A 345 69.45 -8.21 -10.76
N GLU A 346 69.09 -7.48 -11.83
CA GLU A 346 70.11 -6.99 -12.79
C GLU A 346 71.00 -5.89 -12.20
N ARG A 347 70.51 -5.01 -11.37
CA ARG A 347 71.27 -3.87 -10.87
C ARG A 347 71.85 -4.02 -9.48
N PHE A 348 71.34 -4.96 -8.64
CA PHE A 348 71.64 -4.98 -7.21
C PHE A 348 72.08 -6.36 -6.68
N CYS A 349 71.95 -7.47 -7.45
CA CYS A 349 72.34 -8.80 -6.99
C CYS A 349 73.86 -8.96 -6.75
N GLY A 350 74.67 -7.95 -7.05
CA GLY A 350 76.12 -7.98 -6.77
C GLY A 350 76.59 -7.41 -5.42
N VAL A 351 75.66 -6.91 -4.59
CA VAL A 351 76.03 -6.11 -3.39
C VAL A 351 75.21 -6.52 -2.13
N LEU A 352 74.96 -7.80 -1.96
CA LEU A 352 74.21 -8.21 -0.74
C LEU A 352 75.15 -9.16 0.14
N PRO A 353 75.52 -8.74 1.36
CA PRO A 353 75.89 -9.71 2.40
C PRO A 353 74.66 -10.46 2.88
N ALA A 354 74.75 -11.74 2.95
CA ALA A 354 73.75 -12.62 3.51
C ALA A 354 73.47 -12.26 4.98
N ASP A 355 72.15 -12.38 5.30
CA ASP A 355 71.62 -12.55 6.63
C ASP A 355 71.60 -11.36 7.59
N THR A 356 70.48 -10.67 7.61
CA THR A 356 69.88 -10.18 8.84
C THR A 356 68.36 -10.03 8.63
N ARG A 357 67.61 -10.97 9.12
CA ARG A 357 66.17 -10.81 9.29
C ARG A 357 65.91 -9.67 10.28
N PRO A 358 65.05 -8.69 9.94
CA PRO A 358 64.58 -7.74 10.94
C PRO A 358 63.75 -8.48 12.01
N PRO A 359 63.78 -8.01 13.25
CA PRO A 359 62.96 -8.61 14.31
C PRO A 359 61.49 -8.47 13.96
N LYS A 360 60.74 -9.54 14.24
CA LYS A 360 59.29 -9.56 14.15
C LYS A 360 58.76 -8.51 15.12
N GLU A 361 58.44 -7.31 14.66
CA GLU A 361 57.53 -6.44 15.39
C GLU A 361 56.17 -7.15 15.48
N LYS A 362 55.79 -7.51 16.70
CA LYS A 362 54.46 -7.97 17.01
C LYS A 362 53.52 -6.82 16.70
N TRP A 363 52.84 -6.91 15.57
CA TRP A 363 51.63 -6.14 15.37
C TRP A 363 50.60 -6.64 16.36
N LEU A 364 50.30 -5.84 17.37
CA LEU A 364 49.05 -5.95 18.10
C LEU A 364 47.95 -5.61 17.10
N PRO A 365 46.92 -6.45 16.91
CA PRO A 365 45.79 -6.07 16.11
C PRO A 365 45.15 -4.84 16.76
N GLU A 366 44.91 -3.81 15.98
CA GLU A 366 44.01 -2.73 16.40
C GLU A 366 42.72 -3.36 16.90
N PRO A 367 42.09 -2.81 17.97
CA PRO A 367 40.85 -3.36 18.47
C PRO A 367 39.81 -3.36 17.34
N VAL A 368 39.34 -4.55 17.02
CA VAL A 368 38.20 -4.75 16.15
C VAL A 368 37.06 -4.01 16.83
N VAL A 369 36.67 -2.87 16.28
CA VAL A 369 35.40 -2.26 16.62
C VAL A 369 34.36 -3.26 16.15
N GLU A 370 33.83 -4.03 17.10
CA GLU A 370 32.68 -4.90 16.84
C GLU A 370 31.57 -4.02 16.26
N GLN A 371 31.29 -4.21 14.99
CA GLN A 371 30.07 -3.66 14.43
C GLN A 371 28.91 -4.32 15.18
N PRO A 372 28.02 -3.54 15.78
CA PRO A 372 26.88 -4.12 16.47
C PRO A 372 26.12 -5.01 15.48
N LEU A 373 25.81 -6.22 15.92
CA LEU A 373 25.01 -7.17 15.16
C LEU A 373 23.68 -6.50 14.79
N PRO A 374 23.14 -6.75 13.58
CA PRO A 374 21.86 -6.23 13.18
C PRO A 374 20.81 -6.65 14.22
N VAL A 375 20.06 -5.69 14.71
CA VAL A 375 19.02 -5.92 15.71
C VAL A 375 17.76 -6.32 14.99
N TYR A 376 17.28 -7.51 15.30
CA TYR A 376 15.98 -7.98 14.87
C TYR A 376 15.01 -7.87 16.03
N PHE A 377 13.89 -7.19 15.80
CA PHE A 377 12.74 -7.24 16.69
C PHE A 377 11.96 -8.53 16.41
N GLN A 378 11.48 -9.19 17.47
CA GLN A 378 10.68 -10.41 17.33
C GLN A 378 9.25 -10.12 16.84
N ASP A 379 8.80 -8.89 16.97
CA ASP A 379 7.52 -8.39 16.47
C ASP A 379 7.73 -7.76 15.09
N GLU A 380 7.02 -8.26 14.09
CA GLU A 380 7.12 -7.86 12.68
C GLU A 380 6.75 -6.38 12.49
N ALA A 381 5.74 -5.88 13.22
CA ALA A 381 5.33 -4.47 13.16
C ALA A 381 6.39 -3.53 13.75
N LEU A 382 7.10 -3.96 14.80
CA LEU A 382 8.21 -3.21 15.38
C LEU A 382 9.45 -3.23 14.46
N GLN A 383 9.68 -4.32 13.78
CA GLN A 383 10.75 -4.42 12.80
C GLN A 383 10.50 -3.49 11.61
N GLU A 384 9.27 -3.47 11.09
CA GLU A 384 8.87 -2.57 10.00
C GLU A 384 9.01 -1.10 10.38
N ALA A 385 8.54 -0.71 11.56
CA ALA A 385 8.69 0.65 12.08
C ALA A 385 10.16 1.05 12.30
N PHE A 386 11.02 0.13 12.70
CA PHE A 386 12.45 0.34 12.83
C PHE A 386 13.11 0.56 11.48
N ASP A 387 12.81 -0.28 10.49
CA ASP A 387 13.40 -0.21 9.15
C ASP A 387 12.98 1.07 8.42
N GLU A 388 11.71 1.47 8.55
CA GLU A 388 11.20 2.73 8.02
C GLU A 388 11.93 3.94 8.63
N ARG A 389 12.08 3.97 9.97
CA ARG A 389 12.77 5.07 10.66
C ARG A 389 14.25 5.12 10.36
N ALA A 390 14.91 3.99 10.24
CA ALA A 390 16.31 3.92 9.84
C ALA A 390 16.50 4.47 8.41
N ALA A 391 15.61 4.13 7.49
CA ALA A 391 15.64 4.66 6.13
C ALA A 391 15.43 6.19 6.11
N ILE A 392 14.48 6.72 6.88
CA ILE A 392 14.25 8.17 6.99
C ILE A 392 15.51 8.89 7.50
N PHE A 393 16.12 8.41 8.58
CA PHE A 393 17.34 9.03 9.11
C PHE A 393 18.53 8.95 8.14
N GLU A 394 18.66 7.84 7.41
CA GLU A 394 19.71 7.69 6.41
C GLU A 394 19.53 8.66 5.22
N PHE A 395 18.32 8.73 4.66
CA PHE A 395 18.06 9.48 3.42
C PHE A 395 17.75 10.97 3.68
N GLU A 396 16.98 11.32 4.71
CA GLU A 396 16.61 12.72 4.97
C GLU A 396 17.65 13.46 5.78
N ALA A 397 18.27 12.83 6.80
CA ALA A 397 19.31 13.46 7.61
C ALA A 397 20.72 13.25 7.03
N GLY A 398 20.89 12.42 6.02
CA GLY A 398 22.17 12.16 5.35
C GLY A 398 23.22 11.51 6.25
N ILE A 399 22.80 10.77 7.29
CA ILE A 399 23.71 10.12 8.23
C ILE A 399 24.02 8.68 7.79
N PRO A 400 25.19 8.14 8.14
CA PRO A 400 25.56 6.76 7.79
C PRO A 400 24.57 5.73 8.34
N ARG A 401 24.32 4.62 7.63
CA ARG A 401 23.34 3.59 7.97
C ARG A 401 23.42 3.12 9.43
N HIS A 402 24.62 2.88 9.96
CA HIS A 402 24.81 2.44 11.35
C HIS A 402 24.36 3.45 12.41
N GLU A 403 24.52 4.77 12.12
CA GLU A 403 24.03 5.83 12.99
C GLU A 403 22.51 6.00 12.84
N ALA A 404 21.97 5.85 11.63
CA ALA A 404 20.55 5.86 11.35
C ALA A 404 19.82 4.74 12.11
N GLU A 405 20.38 3.53 12.10
CA GLU A 405 19.86 2.38 12.86
C GLU A 405 19.92 2.57 14.38
N ALA A 406 20.98 3.19 14.88
CA ALA A 406 21.08 3.52 16.32
C ALA A 406 19.98 4.49 16.75
N LYS A 407 19.72 5.55 15.98
CA LYS A 407 18.65 6.53 16.24
C LYS A 407 17.26 5.94 16.07
N ALA A 408 17.05 5.10 15.06
CA ALA A 408 15.77 4.43 14.84
C ALA A 408 15.41 3.51 16.01
N ARG A 409 16.40 2.81 16.56
CA ARG A 409 16.23 1.96 17.75
C ARG A 409 15.77 2.76 18.96
N GLU A 410 16.44 3.87 19.25
CA GLU A 410 16.08 4.76 20.34
C GLU A 410 14.63 5.27 20.19
N PHE A 411 14.27 5.66 18.97
CA PHE A 411 12.93 6.16 18.66
C PHE A 411 11.85 5.09 18.85
N VAL A 412 12.03 3.87 18.35
CA VAL A 412 11.07 2.77 18.48
C VAL A 412 10.93 2.36 19.96
N THR A 413 12.04 2.31 20.72
CA THR A 413 12.02 1.97 22.15
C THR A 413 11.27 3.02 22.97
N LEU A 414 11.46 4.32 22.68
CA LEU A 414 10.75 5.41 23.36
C LEU A 414 9.25 5.41 23.04
N SER A 415 8.88 5.00 21.82
CA SER A 415 7.46 4.88 21.41
C SER A 415 6.75 3.75 22.14
N LEU A 416 7.43 2.63 22.42
CA LEU A 416 6.89 1.52 23.19
C LEU A 416 6.63 1.90 24.67
N ASN A 417 7.52 2.68 25.26
CA ASN A 417 7.38 3.10 26.65
C ASN A 417 6.23 4.11 26.85
N ARG A 418 5.88 4.89 25.82
CA ARG A 418 4.74 5.84 25.87
C ARG A 418 3.38 5.18 25.72
N ASN A 419 3.30 4.01 25.13
CA ASN A 419 2.04 3.28 24.96
C ASN A 419 1.74 2.35 26.15
N ASN A 420 2.65 2.23 27.12
CA ASN A 420 2.49 1.42 28.33
C ASN A 420 2.25 2.26 29.62
N GLU A 421 2.15 3.59 29.49
CA GLU A 421 1.65 4.51 30.53
C GLU A 421 0.22 4.99 30.16
#